data_f5161428050f2231de61d658bad97d6b
#
_entry.id   f5161428050f2231de61d658bad97d6b
#
_cell.length_a   1.000
_cell.length_b   1.000
_cell.length_c   1.000
_cell.angle_alpha   90.00
_cell.angle_beta   90.00
_cell.angle_gamma   90.00
#
_symmetry.space_group_name_H-M   'P 1'
#
loop_
_entity.id
_entity.type
_entity.pdbx_description
1 polymer ?
#
loop_
_entity_poly.entity_id
_entity_poly.type
_entity_poly.pdbx_seq_one_letter_code
_entity_poly.pdbx_strand_id
1 'polypeptide(L)'
;MKLLRAMAASFSLYSRFPTPRFQWTEDDFRRCLVFLPCVGLAIGAIILGVAALFNVVEIPLIGRMTILSAIPLLATGGFHVDGFLDVQDALRSYRSRDEKLAIMKDPRVGAFAIVSLLTYALIWTASLSVALDAGRFSDVAIFALSFFVVRALCGATSLRLPKARQDGMLERETKDAGDADFWLLAGQALVGAAAAIALDVWAGTSCVLALAVFTALHGRLCLREFGGVTGDTAGHFVVAAENVALTSVALAILIRGAI
;
A
#
# COMPACT_ATOMS: atom_id res chain seq x y z
N MET A 1 -4.34 13.25 24.04
CA MET A 1 -2.87 13.27 23.81
C MET A 1 -2.34 11.93 23.27
N LYS A 2 -2.68 10.76 23.84
CA LYS A 2 -2.13 9.45 23.38
C LYS A 2 -2.43 9.13 21.89
N LEU A 3 -3.65 9.37 21.40
CA LEU A 3 -4.01 9.11 19.98
C LEU A 3 -3.24 9.99 18.98
N LEU A 4 -3.03 11.26 19.30
CA LEU A 4 -2.24 12.17 18.46
C LEU A 4 -0.76 11.74 18.39
N ARG A 5 -0.21 11.23 19.50
CA ARG A 5 1.16 10.70 19.52
C ARG A 5 1.26 9.41 18.70
N ALA A 6 0.28 8.49 18.80
CA ALA A 6 0.24 7.28 17.98
C ALA A 6 0.09 7.61 16.49
N MET A 7 -0.71 8.61 16.12
CA MET A 7 -0.80 9.10 14.74
C MET A 7 0.54 9.68 14.28
N ALA A 8 1.18 10.54 15.08
CA ALA A 8 2.49 11.08 14.75
C ALA A 8 3.57 9.97 14.63
N ALA A 9 3.50 8.93 15.47
CA ALA A 9 4.37 7.76 15.38
C ALA A 9 4.16 7.01 14.06
N SER A 10 2.91 6.84 13.61
CA SER A 10 2.60 6.25 12.30
C SER A 10 3.22 7.05 11.16
N PHE A 11 3.04 8.37 11.15
CA PHE A 11 3.66 9.23 10.12
C PHE A 11 5.19 9.18 10.17
N SER A 12 5.78 9.17 11.36
CA SER A 12 7.24 9.10 11.54
C SER A 12 7.83 7.78 11.05
N LEU A 13 7.11 6.65 11.22
CA LEU A 13 7.59 5.34 10.81
C LEU A 13 7.40 5.08 9.31
N TYR A 14 6.22 5.43 8.78
CA TYR A 14 5.79 4.98 7.45
C TYR A 14 5.88 6.07 6.38
N SER A 15 6.40 7.26 6.73
CA SER A 15 6.53 8.35 5.77
C SER A 15 7.73 9.27 6.07
N ARG A 16 8.03 10.12 5.10
CA ARG A 16 8.98 11.23 5.21
C ARG A 16 8.30 12.56 5.52
N PHE A 17 7.01 12.54 5.84
CA PHE A 17 6.32 13.76 6.24
C PHE A 17 6.90 14.32 7.54
N PRO A 18 7.04 15.64 7.64
CA PRO A 18 7.55 16.26 8.86
C PRO A 18 6.63 15.98 10.03
N THR A 19 7.16 15.36 11.07
CA THR A 19 6.45 15.07 12.31
C THR A 19 7.09 15.82 13.47
N PRO A 20 6.32 16.22 14.49
CA PRO A 20 6.87 16.81 15.68
C PRO A 20 7.90 15.86 16.32
N ARG A 21 9.00 16.42 16.81
CA ARG A 21 10.02 15.64 17.51
C ARG A 21 9.54 15.38 18.94
N PHE A 22 9.22 14.14 19.24
CA PHE A 22 8.90 13.69 20.59
C PHE A 22 10.03 12.82 21.14
N GLN A 23 10.13 12.73 22.47
CA GLN A 23 10.75 11.57 23.09
C GLN A 23 9.74 10.42 22.98
N TRP A 24 10.02 9.50 22.05
CA TRP A 24 9.17 8.37 21.77
C TRP A 24 9.22 7.36 22.92
N THR A 25 8.04 6.85 23.29
CA THR A 25 7.88 5.76 24.25
C THR A 25 7.31 4.55 23.52
N GLU A 26 7.45 3.35 24.09
CA GLU A 26 6.84 2.15 23.51
C GLU A 26 5.31 2.29 23.37
N ASP A 27 4.66 3.00 24.30
CA ASP A 27 3.22 3.28 24.24
C ASP A 27 2.79 4.08 23.00
N ASP A 28 3.66 4.90 22.45
CA ASP A 28 3.36 5.70 21.25
C ASP A 28 3.24 4.81 19.99
N PHE A 29 3.93 3.69 19.96
CA PHE A 29 3.93 2.74 18.84
C PHE A 29 2.85 1.67 18.91
N ARG A 30 2.25 1.44 20.09
CA ARG A 30 1.24 0.37 20.30
C ARG A 30 0.03 0.44 19.37
N ARG A 31 -0.35 1.65 18.91
CA ARG A 31 -1.49 1.88 18.02
C ARG A 31 -1.13 2.59 16.72
N CYS A 32 0.17 2.68 16.40
CA CYS A 32 0.58 3.39 15.19
C CYS A 32 0.01 2.73 13.93
N LEU A 33 -0.13 1.42 13.90
CA LEU A 33 -0.66 0.67 12.77
C LEU A 33 -2.12 1.06 12.41
N VAL A 34 -2.93 1.42 13.41
CA VAL A 34 -4.32 1.89 13.21
C VAL A 34 -4.38 3.22 12.44
N PHE A 35 -3.31 4.03 12.52
CA PHE A 35 -3.18 5.30 11.80
C PHE A 35 -2.41 5.19 10.48
N LEU A 36 -1.95 3.99 10.11
CA LEU A 36 -1.32 3.75 8.80
C LEU A 36 -2.22 4.21 7.62
N PRO A 37 -3.55 4.01 7.63
CA PRO A 37 -4.43 4.55 6.60
C PRO A 37 -4.40 6.07 6.48
N CYS A 38 -4.16 6.81 7.56
CA CYS A 38 -4.03 8.27 7.51
C CYS A 38 -2.81 8.72 6.68
N VAL A 39 -1.72 7.96 6.72
CA VAL A 39 -0.56 8.18 5.83
C VAL A 39 -0.97 7.98 4.37
N GLY A 40 -1.75 6.93 4.08
CA GLY A 40 -2.30 6.70 2.75
C GLY A 40 -3.22 7.83 2.28
N LEU A 41 -4.08 8.33 3.18
CA LEU A 41 -4.97 9.46 2.88
C LEU A 41 -4.17 10.73 2.53
N ALA A 42 -3.07 11.00 3.25
CA ALA A 42 -2.19 12.13 2.97
C ALA A 42 -1.52 11.99 1.60
N ILE A 43 -1.03 10.79 1.25
CA ILE A 43 -0.45 10.51 -0.08
C ILE A 43 -1.51 10.72 -1.17
N GLY A 44 -2.71 10.16 -1.00
CA GLY A 44 -3.82 10.32 -1.93
C GLY A 44 -4.24 11.78 -2.11
N ALA A 45 -4.29 12.55 -1.03
CA ALA A 45 -4.60 13.97 -1.09
C ALA A 45 -3.55 14.76 -1.90
N ILE A 46 -2.26 14.43 -1.76
CA ILE A 46 -1.18 15.05 -2.56
C ILE A 46 -1.36 14.67 -4.05
N ILE A 47 -1.64 13.40 -4.35
CA ILE A 47 -1.91 12.93 -5.71
C ILE A 47 -3.06 13.72 -6.34
N LEU A 48 -4.19 13.87 -5.63
CA LEU A 48 -5.33 14.64 -6.12
C LEU A 48 -4.99 16.13 -6.31
N GLY A 49 -4.29 16.73 -5.36
CA GLY A 49 -3.87 18.13 -5.45
C GLY A 49 -2.96 18.37 -6.66
N VAL A 50 -1.98 17.48 -6.88
CA VAL A 50 -1.07 17.58 -8.04
C VAL A 50 -1.82 17.28 -9.35
N ALA A 51 -2.71 16.29 -9.38
CA ALA A 51 -3.52 16.01 -10.56
C ALA A 51 -4.43 17.19 -10.94
N ALA A 52 -4.96 17.92 -9.94
CA ALA A 52 -5.75 19.12 -10.19
C ALA A 52 -4.91 20.25 -10.83
N LEU A 53 -3.63 20.38 -10.50
CA LEU A 53 -2.74 21.35 -11.13
C LEU A 53 -2.51 21.08 -12.62
N PHE A 54 -2.65 19.84 -13.08
CA PHE A 54 -2.54 19.50 -14.50
C PHE A 54 -3.68 20.06 -15.37
N ASN A 55 -4.75 20.55 -14.74
CA ASN A 55 -5.82 21.27 -15.45
C ASN A 55 -5.46 22.73 -15.73
N VAL A 56 -4.45 23.26 -15.02
CA VAL A 56 -4.01 24.68 -15.13
C VAL A 56 -2.69 24.79 -15.86
N VAL A 57 -1.82 23.76 -15.70
CA VAL A 57 -0.50 23.71 -16.31
C VAL A 57 -0.46 22.60 -17.34
N GLU A 58 -0.16 22.94 -18.59
CA GLU A 58 0.00 21.95 -19.64
C GLU A 58 1.30 21.16 -19.45
N ILE A 59 1.12 19.92 -18.97
CA ILE A 59 2.23 18.96 -18.81
C ILE A 59 1.95 17.77 -19.73
N PRO A 60 2.90 17.34 -20.57
CA PRO A 60 2.77 16.13 -21.38
C PRO A 60 2.41 14.90 -20.55
N LEU A 61 1.67 13.96 -21.11
CA LEU A 61 1.21 12.75 -20.39
C LEU A 61 2.34 12.04 -19.63
N ILE A 62 3.50 11.86 -20.29
CA ILE A 62 4.67 11.23 -19.65
C ILE A 62 5.12 11.99 -18.39
N GLY A 63 5.08 13.31 -18.41
CA GLY A 63 5.42 14.15 -17.26
C GLY A 63 4.42 13.97 -16.12
N ARG A 64 3.10 13.95 -16.42
CA ARG A 64 2.03 13.70 -15.44
C ARG A 64 2.20 12.33 -14.79
N MET A 65 2.46 11.29 -15.58
CA MET A 65 2.71 9.93 -15.10
C MET A 65 3.93 9.87 -14.18
N THR A 66 5.03 10.48 -14.60
CA THR A 66 6.28 10.50 -13.82
C THR A 66 6.10 11.20 -12.48
N ILE A 67 5.46 12.38 -12.48
CA ILE A 67 5.20 13.16 -11.26
C ILE A 67 4.33 12.36 -10.29
N LEU A 68 3.19 11.81 -10.76
CA LEU A 68 2.28 11.06 -9.87
C LEU A 68 2.91 9.77 -9.36
N SER A 69 3.73 9.08 -10.16
CA SER A 69 4.45 7.87 -9.74
C SER A 69 5.54 8.16 -8.69
N ALA A 70 6.15 9.33 -8.73
CA ALA A 70 7.19 9.72 -7.77
C ALA A 70 6.61 10.04 -6.38
N ILE A 71 5.34 10.49 -6.29
CA ILE A 71 4.74 10.93 -5.02
C ILE A 71 4.79 9.83 -3.94
N PRO A 72 4.28 8.60 -4.13
CA PRO A 72 4.32 7.58 -3.10
C PRO A 72 5.74 7.17 -2.72
N LEU A 73 6.67 7.15 -3.67
CA LEU A 73 8.09 6.84 -3.40
C LEU A 73 8.75 7.89 -2.53
N LEU A 74 8.56 9.16 -2.86
CA LEU A 74 9.10 10.30 -2.10
C LEU A 74 8.43 10.41 -0.72
N ALA A 75 7.11 10.23 -0.66
CA ALA A 75 6.35 10.33 0.58
C ALA A 75 6.72 9.25 1.61
N THR A 76 7.03 8.04 1.16
CA THR A 76 7.42 6.92 2.04
C THR A 76 8.93 6.71 2.15
N GLY A 77 9.71 7.39 1.30
CA GLY A 77 11.16 7.18 1.21
C GLY A 77 11.53 5.76 0.75
N GLY A 78 10.62 5.07 0.06
CA GLY A 78 10.85 3.71 -0.44
C GLY A 78 10.65 2.59 0.59
N PHE A 79 10.23 2.90 1.82
CA PHE A 79 10.10 1.92 2.91
C PHE A 79 9.31 0.66 2.53
N HIS A 80 8.16 0.82 1.85
CA HIS A 80 7.37 -0.32 1.42
C HIS A 80 7.97 -1.05 0.20
N VAL A 81 8.71 -0.31 -0.66
CA VAL A 81 9.40 -0.89 -1.81
C VAL A 81 10.55 -1.80 -1.38
N ASP A 82 11.24 -1.46 -0.30
CA ASP A 82 12.27 -2.30 0.31
C ASP A 82 11.70 -3.69 0.66
N GLY A 83 10.62 -3.73 1.44
CA GLY A 83 9.94 -4.99 1.75
C GLY A 83 9.39 -5.72 0.52
N PHE A 84 8.96 -4.98 -0.53
CA PHE A 84 8.57 -5.60 -1.80
C PHE A 84 9.74 -6.33 -2.46
N LEU A 85 10.92 -5.71 -2.51
CA LEU A 85 12.13 -6.29 -3.09
C LEU A 85 12.54 -7.55 -2.34
N ASP A 86 12.59 -7.49 -1.02
CA ASP A 86 12.99 -8.61 -0.16
C ASP A 86 12.10 -9.83 -0.34
N VAL A 87 10.78 -9.61 -0.37
CA VAL A 87 9.80 -10.69 -0.59
C VAL A 87 9.92 -11.27 -1.99
N GLN A 88 10.14 -10.44 -3.02
CA GLN A 88 10.30 -10.93 -4.39
C GLN A 88 11.56 -11.78 -4.57
N ASP A 89 12.67 -11.41 -3.96
CA ASP A 89 13.87 -12.23 -3.96
C ASP A 89 13.65 -13.55 -3.23
N ALA A 90 13.02 -13.51 -2.05
CA ALA A 90 12.72 -14.70 -1.27
C ALA A 90 11.79 -15.66 -2.03
N LEU A 91 10.71 -15.16 -2.65
CA LEU A 91 9.76 -15.99 -3.39
C LEU A 91 10.41 -16.68 -4.61
N ARG A 92 11.24 -15.97 -5.35
CA ARG A 92 11.87 -16.47 -6.58
C ARG A 92 13.13 -17.32 -6.32
N SER A 93 13.55 -17.44 -5.07
CA SER A 93 14.66 -18.32 -4.67
C SER A 93 14.30 -19.79 -4.73
N TYR A 94 13.01 -20.14 -4.71
CA TYR A 94 12.50 -21.52 -4.65
C TYR A 94 13.06 -22.34 -3.48
N ARG A 95 13.45 -21.65 -2.39
CA ARG A 95 14.05 -22.26 -1.21
C ARG A 95 13.02 -22.64 -0.15
N SER A 96 13.49 -23.31 0.92
CA SER A 96 12.69 -23.60 2.10
C SER A 96 12.20 -22.31 2.81
N ARG A 97 11.21 -22.44 3.69
CA ARG A 97 10.67 -21.31 4.46
C ARG A 97 11.75 -20.57 5.24
N ASP A 98 12.60 -21.30 5.95
CA ASP A 98 13.64 -20.70 6.81
C ASP A 98 14.70 -19.97 5.97
N GLU A 99 15.07 -20.54 4.83
CA GLU A 99 15.99 -19.90 3.88
C GLU A 99 15.37 -18.63 3.26
N LYS A 100 14.07 -18.65 2.92
CA LYS A 100 13.35 -17.46 2.44
C LYS A 100 13.33 -16.35 3.48
N LEU A 101 13.06 -16.70 4.75
CA LEU A 101 13.12 -15.76 5.86
C LEU A 101 14.54 -15.21 6.09
N ALA A 102 15.58 -16.00 5.81
CA ALA A 102 16.96 -15.56 5.87
C ALA A 102 17.31 -14.61 4.71
N ILE A 103 16.82 -14.89 3.49
CA ILE A 103 17.00 -14.00 2.32
C ILE A 103 16.42 -12.60 2.60
N MET A 104 15.22 -12.51 3.18
CA MET A 104 14.61 -11.22 3.54
C MET A 104 15.39 -10.42 4.63
N LYS A 105 16.41 -11.01 5.26
CA LYS A 105 17.33 -10.31 6.19
C LYS A 105 18.66 -9.92 5.54
N ASP A 106 18.92 -10.35 4.31
CA ASP A 106 20.15 -10.03 3.59
C ASP A 106 20.03 -8.59 3.04
N PRO A 107 20.95 -7.67 3.37
CA PRO A 107 20.87 -6.29 2.88
C PRO A 107 21.18 -6.14 1.38
N ARG A 108 21.48 -7.23 0.68
CA ARG A 108 21.79 -7.25 -0.75
C ARG A 108 20.52 -7.50 -1.56
N VAL A 109 20.29 -6.66 -2.55
CA VAL A 109 19.17 -6.80 -3.49
C VAL A 109 19.56 -7.80 -4.59
N GLY A 110 18.74 -8.82 -4.80
CA GLY A 110 18.95 -9.80 -5.85
C GLY A 110 18.40 -9.35 -7.21
N ALA A 111 18.84 -10.02 -8.27
CA ALA A 111 18.40 -9.71 -9.63
C ALA A 111 16.88 -9.91 -9.85
N PHE A 112 16.30 -10.88 -9.16
CA PHE A 112 14.85 -11.15 -9.28
C PHE A 112 13.99 -10.06 -8.67
N ALA A 113 14.43 -9.43 -7.58
CA ALA A 113 13.77 -8.25 -7.02
C ALA A 113 13.72 -7.11 -8.02
N ILE A 114 14.87 -6.82 -8.68
CA ILE A 114 14.96 -5.75 -9.70
C ILE A 114 14.03 -6.05 -10.89
N VAL A 115 14.05 -7.26 -11.43
CA VAL A 115 13.16 -7.66 -12.53
C VAL A 115 11.69 -7.54 -12.13
N SER A 116 11.35 -7.94 -10.90
CA SER A 116 9.99 -7.81 -10.37
C SER A 116 9.58 -6.35 -10.26
N LEU A 117 10.43 -5.49 -9.70
CA LEU A 117 10.15 -4.06 -9.59
C LEU A 117 9.94 -3.40 -10.95
N LEU A 118 10.81 -3.72 -11.94
CA LEU A 118 10.64 -3.22 -13.29
C LEU A 118 9.32 -3.68 -13.92
N THR A 119 8.96 -4.94 -13.74
CA THR A 119 7.67 -5.47 -14.24
C THR A 119 6.49 -4.71 -13.62
N TYR A 120 6.52 -4.48 -12.31
CA TYR A 120 5.50 -3.71 -11.61
C TYR A 120 5.46 -2.25 -12.06
N ALA A 121 6.61 -1.63 -12.27
CA ALA A 121 6.70 -0.26 -12.77
C ALA A 121 6.12 -0.13 -14.19
N LEU A 122 6.33 -1.11 -15.07
CA LEU A 122 5.73 -1.13 -16.41
C LEU A 122 4.20 -1.26 -16.34
N ILE A 123 3.68 -2.18 -15.52
CA ILE A 123 2.23 -2.35 -15.33
C ILE A 123 1.62 -1.08 -14.72
N TRP A 124 2.27 -0.52 -13.69
CA TRP A 124 1.87 0.74 -13.08
C TRP A 124 1.78 1.88 -14.08
N THR A 125 2.82 2.04 -14.89
CA THR A 125 2.90 3.12 -15.88
C THR A 125 1.83 2.99 -16.94
N ALA A 126 1.61 1.76 -17.46
CA ALA A 126 0.55 1.48 -18.42
C ALA A 126 -0.84 1.77 -17.83
N SER A 127 -1.10 1.32 -16.59
CA SER A 127 -2.38 1.54 -15.92
C SER A 127 -2.63 3.03 -15.62
N LEU A 128 -1.59 3.74 -15.18
CA LEU A 128 -1.69 5.18 -14.88
C LEU A 128 -1.92 5.99 -16.15
N SER A 129 -1.33 5.59 -17.30
CA SER A 129 -1.58 6.26 -18.58
C SER A 129 -3.05 6.19 -18.97
N VAL A 130 -3.68 5.01 -18.83
CA VAL A 130 -5.12 4.81 -19.10
C VAL A 130 -5.98 5.69 -18.19
N ALA A 131 -5.67 5.73 -16.89
CA ALA A 131 -6.44 6.51 -15.91
C ALA A 131 -6.34 8.02 -16.17
N LEU A 132 -5.17 8.52 -16.60
CA LEU A 132 -4.96 9.94 -16.89
C LEU A 132 -5.52 10.34 -18.27
N ASP A 133 -5.43 9.46 -19.27
CA ASP A 133 -5.95 9.71 -20.62
C ASP A 133 -7.47 9.76 -20.65
N ALA A 134 -8.12 8.95 -19.81
CA ALA A 134 -9.58 8.98 -19.63
C ALA A 134 -10.11 10.33 -19.12
N GLY A 135 -9.28 11.14 -18.48
CA GLY A 135 -9.58 12.51 -18.07
C GLY A 135 -10.69 12.65 -17.00
N ARG A 136 -11.12 11.54 -16.38
CA ARG A 136 -12.21 11.57 -15.40
C ARG A 136 -11.64 11.75 -13.98
N PHE A 137 -12.17 12.74 -13.28
CA PHE A 137 -11.79 12.97 -11.88
C PHE A 137 -12.04 11.76 -10.99
N SER A 138 -13.16 11.03 -11.18
CA SER A 138 -13.50 9.86 -10.39
C SER A 138 -12.42 8.76 -10.45
N ASP A 139 -11.82 8.54 -11.62
CA ASP A 139 -10.83 7.48 -11.81
C ASP A 139 -9.54 7.79 -11.03
N VAL A 140 -9.08 9.04 -11.11
CA VAL A 140 -7.92 9.53 -10.32
C VAL A 140 -8.26 9.56 -8.82
N ALA A 141 -9.49 9.91 -8.46
CA ALA A 141 -9.93 9.96 -7.06
C ALA A 141 -10.01 8.55 -6.45
N ILE A 142 -10.49 7.54 -7.18
CA ILE A 142 -10.50 6.14 -6.72
C ILE A 142 -9.06 5.65 -6.55
N PHE A 143 -8.16 5.94 -7.50
CA PHE A 143 -6.75 5.62 -7.38
C PHE A 143 -6.13 6.28 -6.13
N ALA A 144 -6.34 7.57 -5.91
CA ALA A 144 -5.84 8.28 -4.73
C ALA A 144 -6.41 7.71 -3.42
N LEU A 145 -7.71 7.35 -3.40
CA LEU A 145 -8.37 6.73 -2.25
C LEU A 145 -7.84 5.32 -1.96
N SER A 146 -7.36 4.61 -2.99
CA SER A 146 -6.81 3.26 -2.81
C SER A 146 -5.62 3.22 -1.86
N PHE A 147 -4.84 4.29 -1.74
CA PHE A 147 -3.74 4.39 -0.78
C PHE A 147 -4.22 4.27 0.68
N PHE A 148 -5.39 4.84 0.97
CA PHE A 148 -6.05 4.70 2.28
C PHE A 148 -6.55 3.27 2.49
N VAL A 149 -7.30 2.72 1.53
CA VAL A 149 -7.90 1.39 1.62
C VAL A 149 -6.84 0.30 1.74
N VAL A 150 -5.80 0.36 0.92
CA VAL A 150 -4.69 -0.60 0.93
C VAL A 150 -4.01 -0.63 2.29
N ARG A 151 -3.75 0.51 2.90
CA ARG A 151 -3.12 0.57 4.23
C ARG A 151 -4.04 0.09 5.34
N ALA A 152 -5.33 0.31 5.23
CA ALA A 152 -6.31 -0.25 6.16
C ALA A 152 -6.36 -1.78 6.08
N LEU A 153 -6.36 -2.35 4.87
CA LEU A 153 -6.30 -3.79 4.62
C LEU A 153 -4.97 -4.39 5.09
N CYS A 154 -3.85 -3.71 4.82
CA CYS A 154 -2.53 -4.11 5.28
C CYS A 154 -2.49 -4.20 6.81
N GLY A 155 -2.96 -3.17 7.51
CA GLY A 155 -3.02 -3.17 8.98
C GLY A 155 -3.94 -4.28 9.51
N ALA A 156 -5.14 -4.43 8.95
CA ALA A 156 -6.09 -5.46 9.38
C ALA A 156 -5.54 -6.89 9.20
N THR A 157 -4.93 -7.19 8.05
CA THR A 157 -4.31 -8.50 7.79
C THR A 157 -3.09 -8.72 8.67
N SER A 158 -2.30 -7.69 8.92
CA SER A 158 -1.17 -7.73 9.84
C SER A 158 -1.58 -8.06 11.28
N LEU A 159 -2.77 -7.65 11.72
CA LEU A 159 -3.29 -7.98 13.05
C LEU A 159 -3.83 -9.42 13.13
N ARG A 160 -4.43 -9.93 12.07
CA ARG A 160 -5.14 -11.23 12.10
C ARG A 160 -4.27 -12.43 11.75
N LEU A 161 -3.27 -12.26 10.88
CA LEU A 161 -2.42 -13.36 10.47
C LEU A 161 -1.31 -13.62 11.49
N PRO A 162 -0.89 -14.89 11.68
CA PRO A 162 0.23 -15.23 12.52
C PRO A 162 1.50 -14.51 12.04
N LYS A 163 2.41 -14.22 12.97
CA LYS A 163 3.70 -13.62 12.65
C LYS A 163 4.69 -14.72 12.28
N ALA A 164 5.39 -14.53 11.16
CA ALA A 164 6.43 -15.45 10.72
C ALA A 164 7.71 -15.33 11.56
N ARG A 165 7.87 -14.23 12.29
CA ARG A 165 9.02 -13.95 13.18
C ARG A 165 8.52 -13.32 14.48
N GLN A 166 9.23 -13.57 15.58
CA GLN A 166 8.93 -13.01 16.91
C GLN A 166 9.84 -11.82 17.28
N ASP A 167 10.80 -11.47 16.40
CA ASP A 167 11.82 -10.44 16.63
C ASP A 167 11.70 -9.21 15.70
N GLY A 168 10.61 -9.11 14.94
CA GLY A 168 10.41 -8.06 13.94
C GLY A 168 9.73 -6.80 14.45
N MET A 169 9.82 -5.70 13.66
CA MET A 169 9.11 -4.45 13.94
C MET A 169 7.60 -4.67 13.98
N LEU A 170 7.04 -5.39 13.00
CA LEU A 170 5.60 -5.67 12.93
C LEU A 170 5.10 -6.45 14.16
N GLU A 171 5.89 -7.36 14.70
CA GLU A 171 5.52 -8.07 15.94
C GLU A 171 5.37 -7.08 17.10
N ARG A 172 6.35 -6.18 17.28
CA ARG A 172 6.29 -5.15 18.35
C ARG A 172 5.09 -4.22 18.22
N GLU A 173 4.75 -3.81 17.00
CA GLU A 173 3.61 -2.93 16.71
C GLU A 173 2.26 -3.61 16.93
N THR A 174 2.20 -4.94 16.80
CA THR A 174 0.96 -5.72 16.90
C THR A 174 0.80 -6.47 18.21
N LYS A 175 1.83 -6.52 19.06
CA LYS A 175 1.87 -7.30 20.32
C LYS A 175 0.72 -6.99 21.26
N ASP A 176 0.40 -5.72 21.43
CA ASP A 176 -0.64 -5.23 22.35
C ASP A 176 -1.93 -4.81 21.61
N ALA A 177 -2.02 -5.07 20.30
CA ALA A 177 -3.20 -4.75 19.50
C ALA A 177 -4.34 -5.73 19.81
N GLY A 178 -5.54 -5.18 20.00
CA GLY A 178 -6.75 -5.96 20.29
C GLY A 178 -7.72 -6.06 19.12
N ASP A 179 -8.82 -6.76 19.36
CA ASP A 179 -9.92 -6.88 18.39
C ASP A 179 -10.48 -5.51 17.98
N ALA A 180 -10.50 -4.53 18.89
CA ALA A 180 -10.96 -3.18 18.60
C ALA A 180 -10.10 -2.50 17.51
N ASP A 181 -8.79 -2.70 17.51
CA ASP A 181 -7.88 -2.13 16.52
C ASP A 181 -8.11 -2.77 15.14
N PHE A 182 -8.35 -4.08 15.11
CA PHE A 182 -8.75 -4.78 13.89
C PHE A 182 -10.07 -4.24 13.32
N TRP A 183 -11.11 -4.12 14.16
CA TRP A 183 -12.41 -3.65 13.70
C TRP A 183 -12.37 -2.19 13.25
N LEU A 184 -11.50 -1.38 13.86
CA LEU A 184 -11.28 0.00 13.42
C LEU A 184 -10.64 0.04 12.02
N LEU A 185 -9.61 -0.77 11.77
CA LEU A 185 -8.99 -0.88 10.44
C LEU A 185 -9.96 -1.46 9.39
N ALA A 186 -10.72 -2.49 9.75
CA ALA A 186 -11.75 -3.05 8.88
C ALA A 186 -12.84 -2.01 8.55
N GLY A 187 -13.28 -1.24 9.52
CA GLY A 187 -14.21 -0.13 9.34
C GLY A 187 -13.66 0.94 8.41
N GLN A 188 -12.40 1.33 8.58
CA GLN A 188 -11.73 2.28 7.67
C GLN A 188 -11.67 1.73 6.23
N ALA A 189 -11.33 0.45 6.05
CA ALA A 189 -11.33 -0.18 4.73
C ALA A 189 -12.74 -0.17 4.09
N LEU A 190 -13.77 -0.48 4.87
CA LEU A 190 -15.17 -0.46 4.41
C LEU A 190 -15.62 0.95 4.02
N VAL A 191 -15.29 1.97 4.82
CA VAL A 191 -15.62 3.37 4.50
C VAL A 191 -14.91 3.80 3.21
N GLY A 192 -13.63 3.48 3.05
CA GLY A 192 -12.91 3.77 1.82
C GLY A 192 -13.46 3.01 0.61
N ALA A 193 -13.84 1.74 0.77
CA ALA A 193 -14.48 0.95 -0.27
C ALA A 193 -15.84 1.54 -0.70
N ALA A 194 -16.68 1.92 0.27
CA ALA A 194 -17.96 2.57 0.00
C ALA A 194 -17.78 3.90 -0.73
N ALA A 195 -16.79 4.70 -0.32
CA ALA A 195 -16.47 5.97 -0.99
C ALA A 195 -15.96 5.74 -2.43
N ALA A 196 -15.13 4.72 -2.67
CA ALA A 196 -14.69 4.37 -4.03
C ALA A 196 -15.87 3.99 -4.95
N ILE A 197 -16.81 3.18 -4.45
CA ILE A 197 -18.01 2.79 -5.20
C ILE A 197 -18.93 3.99 -5.43
N ALA A 198 -19.04 4.91 -4.47
CA ALA A 198 -19.83 6.13 -4.59
C ALA A 198 -19.25 7.11 -5.63
N LEU A 199 -17.92 7.15 -5.81
CA LEU A 199 -17.27 7.97 -6.84
C LEU A 199 -17.55 7.48 -8.26
N ASP A 200 -17.49 6.18 -8.49
CA ASP A 200 -17.87 5.53 -9.74
C ASP A 200 -18.18 4.06 -9.44
N VAL A 201 -19.44 3.65 -9.66
CA VAL A 201 -19.90 2.30 -9.33
C VAL A 201 -19.09 1.23 -10.07
N TRP A 202 -18.73 1.46 -11.32
CA TRP A 202 -18.04 0.48 -12.15
C TRP A 202 -16.56 0.35 -11.75
N ALA A 203 -15.82 1.44 -11.79
CA ALA A 203 -14.39 1.46 -11.44
C ALA A 203 -14.17 1.19 -9.95
N GLY A 204 -15.01 1.77 -9.07
CA GLY A 204 -14.93 1.55 -7.63
C GLY A 204 -15.21 0.11 -7.23
N THR A 205 -16.25 -0.52 -7.79
CA THR A 205 -16.53 -1.95 -7.54
C THR A 205 -15.41 -2.83 -8.04
N SER A 206 -14.87 -2.56 -9.25
CA SER A 206 -13.72 -3.29 -9.80
C SER A 206 -12.51 -3.21 -8.85
N CYS A 207 -12.19 -2.01 -8.37
CA CYS A 207 -11.08 -1.78 -7.43
C CYS A 207 -11.29 -2.55 -6.12
N VAL A 208 -12.47 -2.46 -5.52
CA VAL A 208 -12.78 -3.11 -4.24
C VAL A 208 -12.72 -4.64 -4.36
N LEU A 209 -13.29 -5.21 -5.42
CA LEU A 209 -13.26 -6.66 -5.65
C LEU A 209 -11.82 -7.14 -5.90
N ALA A 210 -11.04 -6.42 -6.71
CA ALA A 210 -9.65 -6.76 -6.98
C ALA A 210 -8.80 -6.73 -5.68
N LEU A 211 -8.98 -5.71 -4.84
CA LEU A 211 -8.31 -5.62 -3.54
C LEU A 211 -8.74 -6.74 -2.58
N ALA A 212 -10.02 -7.10 -2.54
CA ALA A 212 -10.51 -8.19 -1.70
C ALA A 212 -9.89 -9.53 -2.11
N VAL A 213 -9.89 -9.84 -3.41
CA VAL A 213 -9.26 -11.05 -3.96
C VAL A 213 -7.76 -11.05 -3.68
N PHE A 214 -7.07 -9.94 -3.97
CA PHE A 214 -5.64 -9.83 -3.72
C PHE A 214 -5.30 -10.02 -2.24
N THR A 215 -6.05 -9.42 -1.33
CA THR A 215 -5.85 -9.55 0.13
C THR A 215 -5.94 -11.01 0.56
N ALA A 216 -6.94 -11.74 0.08
CA ALA A 216 -7.12 -13.17 0.39
C ALA A 216 -5.97 -14.03 -0.17
N LEU A 217 -5.56 -13.77 -1.42
CA LEU A 217 -4.44 -14.48 -2.06
C LEU A 217 -3.11 -14.19 -1.41
N HIS A 218 -2.84 -12.93 -1.07
CA HIS A 218 -1.61 -12.52 -0.37
C HIS A 218 -1.53 -13.14 1.03
N GLY A 219 -2.64 -13.17 1.77
CA GLY A 219 -2.67 -13.82 3.07
C GLY A 219 -2.33 -15.32 2.97
N ARG A 220 -2.89 -16.02 1.97
CA ARG A 220 -2.56 -17.43 1.69
C ARG A 220 -1.09 -17.60 1.30
N LEU A 221 -0.57 -16.69 0.49
CA LEU A 221 0.85 -16.69 0.11
C LEU A 221 1.75 -16.58 1.36
N CYS A 222 1.49 -15.61 2.23
CA CYS A 222 2.27 -15.41 3.46
C CYS A 222 2.25 -16.66 4.36
N LEU A 223 1.08 -17.28 4.53
CA LEU A 223 0.96 -18.49 5.34
C LEU A 223 1.74 -19.68 4.74
N ARG A 224 1.66 -19.86 3.42
CA ARG A 224 2.29 -20.97 2.72
C ARG A 224 3.80 -20.82 2.65
N GLU A 225 4.28 -19.65 2.22
CA GLU A 225 5.68 -19.44 1.88
C GLU A 225 6.54 -19.03 3.07
N PHE A 226 5.94 -18.31 4.05
CA PHE A 226 6.67 -17.75 5.19
C PHE A 226 6.15 -18.22 6.56
N GLY A 227 4.98 -18.88 6.60
CA GLY A 227 4.32 -19.30 7.84
C GLY A 227 3.58 -18.18 8.57
N GLY A 228 3.49 -16.99 7.99
CA GLY A 228 2.84 -15.82 8.55
C GLY A 228 3.32 -14.53 7.89
N VAL A 229 3.06 -13.41 8.55
CA VAL A 229 3.41 -12.06 8.08
C VAL A 229 4.66 -11.52 8.76
N THR A 230 5.42 -10.69 8.04
CA THR A 230 6.55 -9.87 8.54
C THR A 230 6.34 -8.42 8.14
N GLY A 231 7.21 -7.51 8.57
CA GLY A 231 7.23 -6.13 8.07
C GLY A 231 7.41 -6.08 6.55
N ASP A 232 8.29 -6.93 6.01
CA ASP A 232 8.61 -7.00 4.58
C ASP A 232 7.39 -7.47 3.78
N THR A 233 6.67 -8.51 4.26
CA THR A 233 5.43 -8.95 3.61
C THR A 233 4.31 -7.89 3.69
N ALA A 234 4.29 -7.05 4.72
CA ALA A 234 3.39 -5.91 4.81
C ALA A 234 3.77 -4.82 3.79
N GLY A 235 5.07 -4.52 3.63
CA GLY A 235 5.58 -3.64 2.57
C GLY A 235 5.25 -4.16 1.17
N HIS A 236 5.48 -5.45 0.92
CA HIS A 236 5.10 -6.12 -0.31
C HIS A 236 3.59 -6.00 -0.58
N PHE A 237 2.75 -6.21 0.45
CA PHE A 237 1.31 -6.04 0.34
C PHE A 237 0.95 -4.65 -0.16
N VAL A 238 1.52 -3.60 0.46
CA VAL A 238 1.20 -2.21 0.10
C VAL A 238 1.53 -1.93 -1.36
N VAL A 239 2.77 -2.22 -1.79
CA VAL A 239 3.21 -1.96 -3.18
C VAL A 239 2.38 -2.74 -4.19
N ALA A 240 2.18 -4.03 -3.96
CA ALA A 240 1.45 -4.89 -4.86
C ALA A 240 -0.05 -4.53 -4.92
N ALA A 241 -0.69 -4.24 -3.78
CA ALA A 241 -2.09 -3.86 -3.72
C ALA A 241 -2.37 -2.50 -4.37
N GLU A 242 -1.47 -1.52 -4.22
CA GLU A 242 -1.58 -0.23 -4.91
C GLU A 242 -1.56 -0.42 -6.44
N ASN A 243 -0.69 -1.30 -6.95
CA ASN A 243 -0.64 -1.62 -8.37
C ASN A 243 -1.90 -2.37 -8.83
N VAL A 244 -2.39 -3.34 -8.06
CA VAL A 244 -3.65 -4.06 -8.33
C VAL A 244 -4.83 -3.08 -8.37
N ALA A 245 -4.92 -2.15 -7.44
CA ALA A 245 -5.96 -1.13 -7.40
C ALA A 245 -5.94 -0.27 -8.67
N LEU A 246 -4.79 0.30 -9.02
CA LEU A 246 -4.64 1.12 -10.23
C LEU A 246 -4.95 0.33 -11.51
N THR A 247 -4.44 -0.90 -11.61
CA THR A 247 -4.66 -1.76 -12.78
C THR A 247 -6.14 -2.12 -12.93
N SER A 248 -6.84 -2.40 -11.83
CA SER A 248 -8.27 -2.73 -11.86
C SER A 248 -9.13 -1.53 -12.30
N VAL A 249 -8.77 -0.32 -11.89
CA VAL A 249 -9.40 0.92 -12.37
C VAL A 249 -9.15 1.09 -13.87
N ALA A 250 -7.91 0.93 -14.32
CA ALA A 250 -7.57 1.03 -15.73
C ALA A 250 -8.32 0.01 -16.60
N LEU A 251 -8.41 -1.25 -16.16
CA LEU A 251 -9.19 -2.28 -16.86
C LEU A 251 -10.68 -1.94 -16.92
N ALA A 252 -11.26 -1.42 -15.82
CA ALA A 252 -12.64 -0.98 -15.81
C ALA A 252 -12.91 0.15 -16.81
N ILE A 253 -11.98 1.10 -16.95
CA ILE A 253 -12.03 2.18 -17.94
C ILE A 253 -12.04 1.60 -19.36
N LEU A 254 -11.09 0.71 -19.69
CA LEU A 254 -10.97 0.10 -21.02
C LEU A 254 -12.19 -0.73 -21.39
N ILE A 255 -12.71 -1.54 -20.46
CA ILE A 255 -13.92 -2.34 -20.70
C ILE A 255 -15.13 -1.44 -20.96
N ARG A 256 -15.30 -0.37 -20.16
CA ARG A 256 -16.41 0.59 -20.38
C ARG A 256 -16.32 1.32 -21.71
N GLY A 257 -15.11 1.62 -22.18
CA GLY A 257 -14.89 2.27 -23.48
C GLY A 257 -15.07 1.34 -24.68
N ALA A 258 -15.11 0.02 -24.45
CA ALA A 258 -15.32 -0.99 -25.48
C ALA A 258 -16.81 -1.41 -25.64
N ILE A 259 -17.67 -1.03 -24.70
CA ILE A 259 -19.13 -1.27 -24.70
C ILE A 259 -19.86 -0.04 -25.21
#